data_151bf0d6c95c015da4a3c3b6acfaed89
#
_entry.id   151bf0d6c95c015da4a3c3b6acfaed89
#
_cell.length_a   1.000
_cell.length_b   1.000
_cell.length_c   1.000
_cell.angle_alpha   90.00
_cell.angle_beta   90.00
_cell.angle_gamma   90.00
#
_symmetry.space_group_name_H-M   'P 1'
#
loop_
_entity.id
_entity.type
_entity.pdbx_description
1 polymer ?
#
loop_
_entity_poly.entity_id
_entity_poly.type
_entity_poly.pdbx_seq_one_letter_code
_entity_poly.pdbx_strand_id
1 'polypeptide(L)'
;MRKMKENACNNKNQKKNPGFLLSAVSSNSGKTAAACGLMSAFKQEGKRVCACKCGPDYIDPMFHREVLGVDSKNLDLFFSEEDILKEGYLKHTKDADITITEGVMGFYDGMSLDSVKGSSYDVAQTLGLPVILVINARGAAMTLAAVVKGIVEFRPDSNIRGILLNRVSAMLYPRLKAMLETELEWIGHGEIKVVGYMPEDEVFHLESRHLGLVTPQEMENLQEKVRQAGEIL
;
A
#
# COMPACT_ATOMS: atom_id res chain seq x y z
N MET A 1 -40.99 -23.76 12.34
CA MET A 1 -39.90 -23.10 13.07
C MET A 1 -38.65 -24.02 13.24
N ARG A 2 -38.12 -24.64 12.19
CA ARG A 2 -36.96 -25.58 12.31
C ARG A 2 -35.99 -25.52 11.11
N LYS A 3 -35.97 -24.45 10.31
CA LYS A 3 -35.06 -24.25 9.14
C LYS A 3 -34.24 -22.98 9.15
N MET A 4 -34.14 -22.26 10.28
CA MET A 4 -33.37 -21.00 10.38
C MET A 4 -32.13 -21.10 11.29
N LYS A 5 -31.63 -22.30 11.62
CA LYS A 5 -30.48 -22.46 12.52
C LYS A 5 -29.26 -23.17 11.89
N GLU A 6 -29.27 -23.49 10.59
CA GLU A 6 -28.15 -24.25 9.98
C GLU A 6 -27.16 -23.39 9.16
N ASN A 7 -27.40 -22.09 8.96
CA ASN A 7 -26.48 -21.23 8.17
C ASN A 7 -25.49 -20.40 9.00
N ALA A 8 -25.38 -20.63 10.30
CA ALA A 8 -24.50 -19.85 11.18
C ALA A 8 -23.18 -20.53 11.56
N CYS A 9 -22.84 -21.67 10.95
CA CYS A 9 -21.70 -22.50 11.43
C CYS A 9 -20.64 -22.85 10.38
N ASN A 10 -20.53 -22.13 9.24
CA ASN A 10 -19.53 -22.47 8.23
C ASN A 10 -18.53 -21.35 7.91
N ASN A 11 -18.33 -20.38 8.82
CA ASN A 11 -17.43 -19.24 8.58
C ASN A 11 -16.18 -19.25 9.50
N LYS A 12 -15.63 -20.41 9.84
CA LYS A 12 -14.53 -20.52 10.81
C LYS A 12 -13.20 -21.01 10.25
N ASN A 13 -12.93 -20.98 8.93
CA ASN A 13 -11.59 -21.29 8.42
C ASN A 13 -11.30 -20.66 7.05
N GLN A 14 -11.75 -19.43 6.76
CA GLN A 14 -11.12 -18.69 5.68
C GLN A 14 -9.75 -18.22 6.20
N LYS A 15 -8.68 -18.86 5.73
CA LYS A 15 -7.31 -18.42 5.95
C LYS A 15 -7.22 -16.98 5.49
N LYS A 16 -7.13 -16.04 6.43
CA LYS A 16 -7.02 -14.62 6.13
C LYS A 16 -5.70 -14.46 5.39
N ASN A 17 -5.75 -14.23 4.08
CA ASN A 17 -4.54 -14.02 3.29
C ASN A 17 -3.80 -12.80 3.84
N PRO A 18 -2.51 -12.91 4.15
CA PRO A 18 -1.75 -11.78 4.63
C PRO A 18 -1.71 -10.71 3.55
N GLY A 19 -2.11 -9.50 3.89
CA GLY A 19 -2.12 -8.37 2.98
C GLY A 19 -2.18 -7.06 3.74
N PHE A 20 -1.71 -6.00 3.10
CA PHE A 20 -1.76 -4.65 3.62
C PHE A 20 -2.07 -3.64 2.51
N LEU A 21 -2.52 -2.48 2.92
CA LEU A 21 -2.72 -1.36 2.02
C LEU A 21 -1.56 -0.37 2.18
N LEU A 22 -0.94 -0.01 1.07
CA LEU A 22 0.11 0.99 1.00
C LEU A 22 -0.49 2.33 0.56
N SER A 23 -0.50 3.31 1.44
CA SER A 23 -1.02 4.64 1.13
C SER A 23 -0.01 5.74 1.45
N ALA A 24 -0.40 7.00 1.29
CA ALA A 24 0.47 8.13 1.57
C ALA A 24 -0.34 9.38 1.98
N VAL A 25 0.37 10.41 2.44
CA VAL A 25 -0.23 11.70 2.78
C VAL A 25 -0.79 12.42 1.55
N SER A 26 -0.15 12.25 0.39
CA SER A 26 -0.55 12.91 -0.86
C SER A 26 -0.06 12.13 -2.09
N SER A 27 -0.47 12.56 -3.28
CA SER A 27 0.13 12.12 -4.55
C SER A 27 1.63 12.42 -4.57
N ASN A 28 2.38 11.69 -5.40
CA ASN A 28 3.84 11.83 -5.57
C ASN A 28 4.68 11.59 -4.29
N SER A 29 4.12 10.97 -3.26
CA SER A 29 4.85 10.58 -2.04
C SER A 29 5.70 9.31 -2.21
N GLY A 30 5.63 8.63 -3.35
CA GLY A 30 6.41 7.41 -3.65
C GLY A 30 5.66 6.09 -3.46
N LYS A 31 4.31 6.11 -3.37
CA LYS A 31 3.49 4.89 -3.21
C LYS A 31 3.79 3.82 -4.25
N THR A 32 3.76 4.19 -5.54
CA THR A 32 3.95 3.24 -6.63
C THR A 32 5.35 2.65 -6.63
N ALA A 33 6.37 3.47 -6.39
CA ALA A 33 7.75 2.97 -6.28
C ALA A 33 7.90 2.00 -5.10
N ALA A 34 7.31 2.32 -3.95
CA ALA A 34 7.27 1.45 -2.78
C ALA A 34 6.50 0.15 -3.07
N ALA A 35 5.32 0.23 -3.70
CA ALA A 35 4.52 -0.95 -4.05
C ALA A 35 5.29 -1.89 -4.99
N CYS A 36 5.85 -1.34 -6.08
CA CYS A 36 6.63 -2.12 -7.04
C CYS A 36 7.88 -2.74 -6.42
N GLY A 37 8.63 -1.97 -5.61
CA GLY A 37 9.82 -2.48 -4.92
C GLY A 37 9.48 -3.61 -3.93
N LEU A 38 8.43 -3.45 -3.11
CA LEU A 38 7.98 -4.49 -2.19
C LEU A 38 7.45 -5.73 -2.92
N MET A 39 6.70 -5.57 -4.02
CA MET A 39 6.28 -6.71 -4.84
C MET A 39 7.49 -7.47 -5.38
N SER A 40 8.50 -6.76 -5.86
CA SER A 40 9.75 -7.34 -6.35
C SER A 40 10.50 -8.06 -5.24
N ALA A 41 10.68 -7.44 -4.06
CA ALA A 41 11.34 -8.04 -2.90
C ALA A 41 10.68 -9.38 -2.50
N PHE A 42 9.37 -9.38 -2.32
CA PHE A 42 8.65 -10.62 -1.96
C PHE A 42 8.71 -11.69 -3.05
N LYS A 43 8.72 -11.32 -4.34
CA LYS A 43 8.93 -12.29 -5.41
C LYS A 43 10.34 -12.88 -5.38
N GLN A 44 11.37 -12.08 -5.09
CA GLN A 44 12.74 -12.56 -4.93
C GLN A 44 12.88 -13.52 -3.74
N GLU A 45 12.07 -13.36 -2.69
CA GLU A 45 11.93 -14.33 -1.59
C GLU A 45 11.13 -15.59 -1.97
N GLY A 46 10.67 -15.72 -3.20
CA GLY A 46 9.89 -16.87 -3.68
C GLY A 46 8.43 -16.88 -3.24
N LYS A 47 7.89 -15.73 -2.79
CA LYS A 47 6.47 -15.60 -2.43
C LYS A 47 5.59 -15.46 -3.65
N ARG A 48 4.37 -16.01 -3.58
CA ARG A 48 3.30 -15.75 -4.54
C ARG A 48 2.66 -14.41 -4.19
N VAL A 49 3.05 -13.37 -4.90
CA VAL A 49 2.58 -12.01 -4.68
C VAL A 49 1.33 -11.76 -5.53
N CYS A 50 0.32 -11.14 -4.95
CA CYS A 50 -0.85 -10.61 -5.62
C CYS A 50 -0.94 -9.11 -5.36
N ALA A 51 -1.41 -8.35 -6.34
CA ALA A 51 -1.56 -6.92 -6.23
C ALA A 51 -3.02 -6.48 -6.36
N CYS A 52 -3.34 -5.38 -5.69
CA CYS A 52 -4.56 -4.63 -5.91
C CYS A 52 -4.24 -3.15 -6.05
N LYS A 53 -5.09 -2.42 -6.77
CA LYS A 53 -5.01 -0.96 -6.91
C LYS A 53 -6.34 -0.33 -6.51
N CYS A 54 -6.31 0.66 -5.59
CA CYS A 54 -7.50 1.43 -5.27
C CYS A 54 -7.89 2.34 -6.44
N GLY A 55 -9.20 2.39 -6.72
CA GLY A 55 -9.77 3.22 -7.77
C GLY A 55 -9.70 2.62 -9.18
N PRO A 56 -10.26 3.32 -10.19
CA PRO A 56 -10.35 2.86 -11.57
C PRO A 56 -9.06 3.17 -12.35
N ASP A 57 -7.94 2.62 -11.94
CA ASP A 57 -6.62 2.83 -12.55
C ASP A 57 -6.29 1.66 -13.50
N TYR A 58 -5.91 1.96 -14.74
CA TYR A 58 -5.48 0.96 -15.71
C TYR A 58 -3.96 0.86 -15.86
N ILE A 59 -3.24 1.93 -15.52
CA ILE A 59 -1.79 2.05 -15.73
C ILE A 59 -1.04 1.19 -14.73
N ASP A 60 -1.29 1.38 -13.44
CA ASP A 60 -0.57 0.65 -12.39
C ASP A 60 -0.84 -0.87 -12.43
N PRO A 61 -2.09 -1.37 -12.60
CA PRO A 61 -2.31 -2.81 -12.78
C PRO A 61 -1.67 -3.40 -14.03
N MET A 62 -1.60 -2.65 -15.13
CA MET A 62 -0.89 -3.07 -16.33
C MET A 62 0.62 -3.15 -16.06
N PHE A 63 1.19 -2.15 -15.40
CA PHE A 63 2.60 -2.13 -15.01
C PHE A 63 2.94 -3.32 -14.10
N HIS A 64 2.10 -3.62 -13.11
CA HIS A 64 2.29 -4.78 -12.22
C HIS A 64 2.35 -6.09 -13.00
N ARG A 65 1.49 -6.28 -14.01
CA ARG A 65 1.47 -7.50 -14.83
C ARG A 65 2.65 -7.58 -15.79
N GLU A 66 2.89 -6.55 -16.56
CA GLU A 66 3.87 -6.58 -17.67
C GLU A 66 5.32 -6.47 -17.16
N VAL A 67 5.56 -5.62 -16.17
CA VAL A 67 6.94 -5.38 -15.65
C VAL A 67 7.28 -6.38 -14.54
N LEU A 68 6.37 -6.59 -13.60
CA LEU A 68 6.62 -7.41 -12.41
C LEU A 68 6.12 -8.86 -12.55
N GLY A 69 5.26 -9.15 -13.54
CA GLY A 69 4.58 -10.45 -13.63
C GLY A 69 3.74 -10.75 -12.39
N VAL A 70 3.10 -9.72 -11.81
CA VAL A 70 2.21 -9.80 -10.65
C VAL A 70 0.78 -9.56 -11.10
N ASP A 71 -0.11 -10.52 -10.83
CA ASP A 71 -1.53 -10.33 -11.14
C ASP A 71 -2.12 -9.22 -10.27
N SER A 72 -2.83 -8.29 -10.91
CA SER A 72 -3.31 -7.06 -10.28
C SER A 72 -4.75 -6.75 -10.67
N LYS A 73 -5.55 -6.33 -9.67
CA LYS A 73 -6.97 -6.01 -9.82
C LYS A 73 -7.31 -4.66 -9.20
N ASN A 74 -8.22 -3.91 -9.84
CA ASN A 74 -8.77 -2.69 -9.25
C ASN A 74 -9.77 -3.00 -8.14
N LEU A 75 -9.69 -2.19 -7.08
CA LEU A 75 -10.62 -2.15 -5.96
C LEU A 75 -11.29 -0.77 -5.96
N ASP A 76 -12.52 -0.71 -6.42
CA ASP A 76 -13.18 0.55 -6.67
C ASP A 76 -14.58 0.58 -6.02
N LEU A 77 -14.70 1.40 -4.96
CA LEU A 77 -15.95 1.66 -4.24
C LEU A 77 -16.83 2.72 -4.91
N PHE A 78 -16.38 3.30 -6.04
CA PHE A 78 -17.25 4.17 -6.85
C PHE A 78 -18.24 3.36 -7.69
N PHE A 79 -17.73 2.28 -8.31
CA PHE A 79 -18.53 1.43 -9.22
C PHE A 79 -19.02 0.14 -8.56
N SER A 80 -18.51 -0.24 -7.39
CA SER A 80 -18.86 -1.50 -6.74
C SER A 80 -19.36 -1.28 -5.31
N GLU A 81 -20.38 -2.05 -4.93
CA GLU A 81 -20.80 -2.15 -3.54
C GLU A 81 -19.75 -2.89 -2.70
N GLU A 82 -19.74 -2.65 -1.38
CA GLU A 82 -18.74 -3.21 -0.47
C GLU A 82 -18.68 -4.75 -0.50
N ASP A 83 -19.82 -5.42 -0.56
CA ASP A 83 -19.86 -6.89 -0.56
C ASP A 83 -19.28 -7.47 -1.85
N ILE A 84 -19.54 -6.82 -2.99
CA ILE A 84 -18.95 -7.20 -4.30
C ILE A 84 -17.44 -7.00 -4.27
N LEU A 85 -16.97 -5.89 -3.68
CA LEU A 85 -15.55 -5.61 -3.54
C LEU A 85 -14.87 -6.64 -2.64
N LYS A 86 -15.47 -6.98 -1.48
CA LYS A 86 -14.97 -8.01 -0.54
C LYS A 86 -14.87 -9.39 -1.21
N GLU A 87 -15.93 -9.82 -1.89
CA GLU A 87 -15.92 -11.11 -2.61
C GLU A 87 -14.86 -11.12 -3.71
N GLY A 88 -14.79 -10.04 -4.50
CA GLY A 88 -13.80 -9.88 -5.56
C GLY A 88 -12.36 -9.89 -5.05
N TYR A 89 -12.08 -9.25 -3.91
CA TYR A 89 -10.79 -9.27 -3.23
C TYR A 89 -10.42 -10.69 -2.79
N LEU A 90 -11.30 -11.35 -2.03
CA LEU A 90 -11.06 -12.70 -1.52
C LEU A 90 -10.81 -13.71 -2.64
N LYS A 91 -11.59 -13.64 -3.72
CA LYS A 91 -11.41 -14.50 -4.90
C LYS A 91 -10.07 -14.28 -5.60
N HIS A 92 -9.67 -13.00 -5.74
CA HIS A 92 -8.44 -12.62 -6.43
C HIS A 92 -7.19 -13.03 -5.62
N THR A 93 -7.24 -12.90 -4.30
CA THR A 93 -6.08 -13.09 -3.41
C THR A 93 -5.97 -14.49 -2.80
N LYS A 94 -6.89 -15.42 -3.12
CA LYS A 94 -7.05 -16.73 -2.47
C LYS A 94 -5.78 -17.60 -2.44
N ASP A 95 -4.97 -17.52 -3.49
CA ASP A 95 -3.78 -18.35 -3.68
C ASP A 95 -2.47 -17.58 -3.40
N ALA A 96 -2.55 -16.30 -2.99
CA ALA A 96 -1.40 -15.48 -2.69
C ALA A 96 -0.80 -15.79 -1.30
N ASP A 97 0.52 -15.70 -1.20
CA ASP A 97 1.20 -15.74 0.09
C ASP A 97 1.22 -14.35 0.73
N ILE A 98 1.19 -13.30 -0.10
CA ILE A 98 1.04 -11.89 0.33
C ILE A 98 0.30 -11.07 -0.73
N THR A 99 -0.52 -10.11 -0.28
CA THR A 99 -1.23 -9.17 -1.14
C THR A 99 -0.83 -7.74 -0.81
N ILE A 100 -0.43 -6.98 -1.81
CA ILE A 100 -0.14 -5.55 -1.68
C ILE A 100 -1.24 -4.77 -2.39
N THR A 101 -1.98 -3.97 -1.63
CA THR A 101 -2.99 -3.05 -2.16
C THR A 101 -2.40 -1.65 -2.25
N GLU A 102 -2.20 -1.14 -3.45
CA GLU A 102 -1.71 0.21 -3.66
C GLU A 102 -2.87 1.20 -3.60
N GLY A 103 -2.77 2.20 -2.73
CA GLY A 103 -3.72 3.28 -2.57
C GLY A 103 -3.66 4.31 -3.71
N VAL A 104 -4.66 5.17 -3.75
CA VAL A 104 -4.79 6.29 -4.69
C VAL A 104 -4.70 7.62 -3.93
N MET A 105 -4.17 8.68 -4.55
CA MET A 105 -4.06 10.03 -3.98
C MET A 105 -3.50 10.04 -2.53
N GLY A 106 -3.99 10.89 -1.66
CA GLY A 106 -3.76 10.83 -0.22
C GLY A 106 -4.68 9.81 0.45
N PHE A 107 -4.33 9.38 1.66
CA PHE A 107 -5.01 8.30 2.37
C PHE A 107 -6.51 8.55 2.55
N TYR A 108 -6.89 9.79 2.85
CA TYR A 108 -8.26 10.20 3.09
C TYR A 108 -8.92 10.91 1.89
N ASP A 109 -8.20 11.07 0.77
CA ASP A 109 -8.73 11.75 -0.41
C ASP A 109 -9.70 10.82 -1.14
N GLY A 110 -10.97 11.19 -1.12
CA GLY A 110 -12.07 10.43 -1.73
C GLY A 110 -12.55 11.03 -3.05
N MET A 111 -13.78 10.68 -3.42
CA MET A 111 -14.41 11.10 -4.68
C MET A 111 -14.73 12.59 -4.75
N SER A 112 -14.86 13.26 -3.61
CA SER A 112 -15.05 14.71 -3.51
C SER A 112 -14.14 15.30 -2.43
N LEU A 113 -13.93 16.61 -2.45
CA LEU A 113 -13.01 17.31 -1.55
C LEU A 113 -13.39 17.19 -0.06
N ASP A 114 -14.64 16.91 0.23
CA ASP A 114 -15.22 16.86 1.56
C ASP A 114 -15.64 15.46 2.01
N SER A 115 -15.23 14.43 1.27
CA SER A 115 -15.61 13.04 1.53
C SER A 115 -14.43 12.08 1.49
N VAL A 116 -14.39 11.15 2.43
CA VAL A 116 -13.46 10.01 2.42
C VAL A 116 -13.98 8.82 1.62
N LYS A 117 -15.23 8.90 1.08
CA LYS A 117 -15.82 7.81 0.32
C LYS A 117 -15.04 7.52 -0.94
N GLY A 118 -14.73 6.24 -1.17
CA GLY A 118 -13.92 5.77 -2.30
C GLY A 118 -12.42 6.06 -2.15
N SER A 119 -11.97 6.58 -1.00
CA SER A 119 -10.55 6.79 -0.70
C SER A 119 -9.82 5.47 -0.40
N SER A 120 -8.50 5.53 -0.28
CA SER A 120 -7.69 4.42 0.22
C SER A 120 -8.08 4.00 1.63
N TYR A 121 -8.48 4.97 2.48
CA TYR A 121 -9.02 4.71 3.82
C TYR A 121 -10.31 3.88 3.75
N ASP A 122 -11.27 4.26 2.91
CA ASP A 122 -12.55 3.57 2.75
C ASP A 122 -12.36 2.11 2.30
N VAL A 123 -11.46 1.87 1.34
CA VAL A 123 -11.07 0.51 0.91
C VAL A 123 -10.41 -0.27 2.05
N ALA A 124 -9.50 0.36 2.81
CA ALA A 124 -8.84 -0.28 3.95
C ALA A 124 -9.83 -0.71 5.02
N GLN A 125 -10.82 0.15 5.34
CA GLN A 125 -11.90 -0.14 6.29
C GLN A 125 -12.78 -1.29 5.80
N THR A 126 -13.25 -1.19 4.56
CA THR A 126 -14.12 -2.20 3.94
C THR A 126 -13.49 -3.60 3.97
N LEU A 127 -12.18 -3.71 3.73
CA LEU A 127 -11.46 -4.98 3.69
C LEU A 127 -10.79 -5.38 5.03
N GLY A 128 -10.77 -4.47 6.01
CA GLY A 128 -10.07 -4.67 7.29
C GLY A 128 -8.56 -4.80 7.13
N LEU A 129 -7.96 -4.11 6.16
CA LEU A 129 -6.53 -4.17 5.88
C LEU A 129 -5.73 -3.27 6.83
N PRO A 130 -4.59 -3.76 7.36
CA PRO A 130 -3.62 -2.89 7.98
C PRO A 130 -3.00 -1.97 6.93
N VAL A 131 -2.68 -0.74 7.33
CA VAL A 131 -2.16 0.30 6.44
C VAL A 131 -0.69 0.59 6.75
N ILE A 132 0.14 0.64 5.71
CA ILE A 132 1.49 1.21 5.76
C ILE A 132 1.43 2.58 5.06
N LEU A 133 1.81 3.63 5.78
CA LEU A 133 1.79 4.99 5.29
C LEU A 133 3.18 5.38 4.75
N VAL A 134 3.27 5.62 3.45
CA VAL A 134 4.49 6.14 2.81
C VAL A 134 4.55 7.65 2.99
N ILE A 135 5.64 8.14 3.57
CA ILE A 135 5.81 9.56 3.87
C ILE A 135 7.10 10.07 3.26
N ASN A 136 7.01 11.13 2.46
CA ASN A 136 8.18 11.84 1.99
C ASN A 136 8.82 12.60 3.17
N ALA A 137 10.00 12.17 3.57
CA ALA A 137 10.72 12.74 4.73
C ALA A 137 11.84 13.71 4.32
N ARG A 138 11.97 14.03 3.02
CA ARG A 138 12.99 14.98 2.54
C ARG A 138 12.80 16.35 3.17
N GLY A 139 13.85 16.86 3.82
CA GLY A 139 13.86 18.19 4.42
C GLY A 139 12.96 18.36 5.66
N ALA A 140 12.46 17.27 6.24
CA ALA A 140 11.63 17.27 7.43
C ALA A 140 12.29 16.50 8.59
N ALA A 141 12.04 16.96 9.81
CA ALA A 141 12.46 16.31 11.04
C ALA A 141 11.27 16.26 12.03
N MET A 142 11.27 17.02 13.11
CA MET A 142 10.17 17.03 14.10
C MET A 142 8.80 17.36 13.49
N THR A 143 8.74 18.21 12.47
CA THR A 143 7.50 18.49 11.71
C THR A 143 6.89 17.23 11.11
N LEU A 144 7.71 16.23 10.78
CA LEU A 144 7.24 14.95 10.27
C LEU A 144 6.36 14.22 11.28
N ALA A 145 6.72 14.28 12.56
CA ALA A 145 5.91 13.71 13.65
C ALA A 145 4.54 14.40 13.75
N ALA A 146 4.47 15.70 13.57
CA ALA A 146 3.19 16.43 13.56
C ALA A 146 2.30 16.01 12.38
N VAL A 147 2.88 15.80 11.20
CA VAL A 147 2.14 15.29 10.03
C VAL A 147 1.63 13.87 10.29
N VAL A 148 2.49 12.98 10.78
CA VAL A 148 2.12 11.60 11.14
C VAL A 148 0.98 11.59 12.15
N LYS A 149 1.12 12.35 13.24
CA LYS A 149 0.08 12.50 14.25
C LYS A 149 -1.25 12.91 13.64
N GLY A 150 -1.25 13.96 12.82
CA GLY A 150 -2.46 14.46 12.18
C GLY A 150 -3.16 13.40 11.32
N ILE A 151 -2.40 12.59 10.57
CA ILE A 151 -2.96 11.52 9.74
C ILE A 151 -3.46 10.34 10.59
N VAL A 152 -2.72 9.95 11.63
CA VAL A 152 -3.08 8.82 12.50
C VAL A 152 -4.35 9.12 13.31
N GLU A 153 -4.44 10.33 13.86
CA GLU A 153 -5.55 10.75 14.74
C GLU A 153 -6.77 11.30 13.97
N PHE A 154 -6.67 11.57 12.68
CA PHE A 154 -7.77 12.14 11.90
C PHE A 154 -9.02 11.25 11.90
N ARG A 155 -8.83 9.92 11.93
CA ARG A 155 -9.89 8.93 12.12
C ARG A 155 -9.40 7.87 13.10
N PRO A 156 -10.17 7.54 14.17
CA PRO A 156 -9.74 6.62 15.22
C PRO A 156 -9.57 5.18 14.73
N ASP A 157 -10.18 4.85 13.61
CA ASP A 157 -10.19 3.53 12.98
C ASP A 157 -9.29 3.47 11.73
N SER A 158 -8.32 4.38 11.58
CA SER A 158 -7.44 4.47 10.40
C SER A 158 -6.70 3.17 10.07
N ASN A 159 -6.53 2.28 11.05
CA ASN A 159 -5.80 1.01 10.97
C ASN A 159 -4.36 1.14 10.43
N ILE A 160 -3.75 2.32 10.60
CA ILE A 160 -2.34 2.54 10.28
C ILE A 160 -1.50 1.73 11.27
N ARG A 161 -0.61 0.87 10.76
CA ARG A 161 0.25 -0.03 11.54
C ARG A 161 1.73 0.17 11.27
N GLY A 162 2.05 0.80 10.13
CA GLY A 162 3.42 1.03 9.73
C GLY A 162 3.63 2.35 9.01
N ILE A 163 4.85 2.85 9.08
CA ILE A 163 5.33 4.03 8.35
C ILE A 163 6.54 3.61 7.54
N LEU A 164 6.51 3.91 6.24
CA LEU A 164 7.66 3.77 5.34
C LEU A 164 8.16 5.16 4.97
N LEU A 165 9.41 5.46 5.34
CA LEU A 165 10.01 6.76 5.05
C LEU A 165 10.59 6.78 3.64
N ASN A 166 10.17 7.74 2.82
CA ASN A 166 10.72 7.92 1.48
C ASN A 166 11.70 9.11 1.42
N ARG A 167 12.73 9.00 0.58
CA ARG A 167 13.80 9.97 0.37
C ARG A 167 14.61 10.25 1.64
N VAL A 168 15.07 9.19 2.28
CA VAL A 168 15.86 9.24 3.51
C VAL A 168 17.19 8.52 3.28
N SER A 169 18.31 9.14 3.69
CA SER A 169 19.59 8.48 3.67
C SER A 169 19.71 7.41 4.77
N ALA A 170 20.51 6.37 4.53
CA ALA A 170 20.81 5.33 5.51
C ALA A 170 21.33 5.88 6.85
N MET A 171 22.11 6.98 6.79
CA MET A 171 22.65 7.64 7.99
C MET A 171 21.55 8.36 8.81
N LEU A 172 20.54 8.93 8.16
CA LEU A 172 19.47 9.69 8.82
C LEU A 172 18.34 8.79 9.32
N TYR A 173 18.09 7.67 8.64
CA TYR A 173 16.97 6.76 8.94
C TYR A 173 16.87 6.35 10.42
N PRO A 174 17.94 5.84 11.09
CA PRO A 174 17.82 5.40 12.49
C PRO A 174 17.39 6.53 13.44
N ARG A 175 17.81 7.76 13.16
CA ARG A 175 17.46 8.93 13.97
C ARG A 175 16.01 9.35 13.77
N LEU A 176 15.53 9.38 12.52
CA LEU A 176 14.13 9.68 12.22
C LEU A 176 13.21 8.60 12.76
N LYS A 177 13.58 7.31 12.62
CA LYS A 177 12.85 6.20 13.19
C LYS A 177 12.68 6.34 14.70
N ALA A 178 13.78 6.52 15.42
CA ALA A 178 13.74 6.67 16.89
C ALA A 178 12.86 7.86 17.30
N MET A 179 13.01 8.99 16.65
CA MET A 179 12.22 10.20 16.93
C MET A 179 10.72 9.94 16.70
N LEU A 180 10.33 9.38 15.53
CA LEU A 180 8.93 9.13 15.21
C LEU A 180 8.30 8.09 16.13
N GLU A 181 9.01 7.01 16.45
CA GLU A 181 8.48 5.97 17.35
C GLU A 181 8.31 6.50 18.77
N THR A 182 9.22 7.39 19.25
CA THR A 182 9.08 8.07 20.55
C THR A 182 7.85 8.99 20.56
N GLU A 183 7.64 9.79 19.52
CA GLU A 183 6.49 10.68 19.45
C GLU A 183 5.16 9.90 19.34
N LEU A 184 5.16 8.80 18.57
CA LEU A 184 3.99 7.91 18.47
C LEU A 184 3.65 7.26 19.82
N GLU A 185 4.65 6.81 20.57
CA GLU A 185 4.45 6.26 21.91
C GLU A 185 3.88 7.31 22.86
N TRP A 186 4.41 8.53 22.81
CA TRP A 186 3.95 9.64 23.64
C TRP A 186 2.48 10.01 23.42
N ILE A 187 1.99 9.88 22.19
CA ILE A 187 0.57 10.14 21.85
C ILE A 187 -0.33 8.89 21.96
N GLY A 188 0.20 7.77 22.48
CA GLY A 188 -0.59 6.54 22.71
C GLY A 188 -0.69 5.58 21.52
N HIS A 189 0.14 5.75 20.49
CA HIS A 189 0.19 4.92 19.28
C HIS A 189 1.49 4.12 19.15
N GLY A 190 2.03 3.63 20.26
CA GLY A 190 3.28 2.86 20.27
C GLY A 190 3.26 1.54 19.50
N GLU A 191 2.07 1.07 19.06
CA GLU A 191 1.91 -0.07 18.17
C GLU A 191 2.29 0.23 16.71
N ILE A 192 2.29 1.49 16.29
CA ILE A 192 2.70 1.91 14.94
C ILE A 192 4.23 1.95 14.88
N LYS A 193 4.80 1.28 13.88
CA LYS A 193 6.26 1.19 13.74
C LYS A 193 6.75 1.81 12.44
N VAL A 194 7.94 2.38 12.47
CA VAL A 194 8.65 2.76 11.25
C VAL A 194 9.30 1.51 10.69
N VAL A 195 8.69 0.95 9.64
CA VAL A 195 9.00 -0.38 9.12
C VAL A 195 10.17 -0.41 8.14
N GLY A 196 10.56 0.74 7.59
CA GLY A 196 11.66 0.83 6.65
C GLY A 196 11.81 2.23 6.04
N TYR A 197 12.70 2.33 5.06
CA TYR A 197 12.90 3.57 4.30
C TYR A 197 13.29 3.26 2.85
N MET A 198 13.02 4.21 1.96
CA MET A 198 13.54 4.24 0.60
C MET A 198 14.54 5.40 0.50
N PRO A 199 15.76 5.18 0.02
CA PRO A 199 16.70 6.25 -0.24
C PRO A 199 16.25 7.14 -1.41
N GLU A 200 16.88 8.29 -1.55
CA GLU A 200 16.77 9.09 -2.77
C GLU A 200 17.70 8.48 -3.83
N ASP A 201 17.16 7.57 -4.61
CA ASP A 201 17.87 6.80 -5.62
C ASP A 201 17.07 6.72 -6.92
N GLU A 202 17.76 6.70 -8.06
CA GLU A 202 17.17 6.62 -9.39
C GLU A 202 16.35 5.34 -9.62
N VAL A 203 16.63 4.26 -8.88
CA VAL A 203 15.85 3.02 -8.97
C VAL A 203 14.38 3.20 -8.55
N PHE A 204 14.09 4.19 -7.71
CA PHE A 204 12.73 4.55 -7.29
C PHE A 204 12.05 5.59 -8.19
N HIS A 205 12.73 6.11 -9.23
CA HIS A 205 12.14 7.01 -10.21
C HIS A 205 11.53 6.23 -11.37
N LEU A 206 10.28 5.87 -11.25
CA LEU A 206 9.50 5.16 -12.28
C LEU A 206 8.82 6.20 -13.21
N GLU A 207 9.59 6.81 -14.13
CA GLU A 207 9.15 7.95 -14.94
C GLU A 207 8.08 7.59 -15.98
N SER A 208 8.19 6.43 -16.62
CA SER A 208 7.25 6.01 -17.66
C SER A 208 6.49 4.75 -17.25
N ARG A 209 5.21 4.94 -16.87
CA ARG A 209 4.29 3.82 -16.62
C ARG A 209 3.34 3.57 -17.80
N HIS A 210 3.50 4.35 -18.88
CA HIS A 210 2.70 4.24 -20.09
C HIS A 210 3.30 3.20 -21.04
N LEU A 211 3.11 1.92 -20.75
CA LEU A 211 3.72 0.81 -21.46
C LEU A 211 3.34 0.67 -22.94
N GLY A 212 2.31 1.39 -23.40
CA GLY A 212 1.89 1.34 -24.80
C GLY A 212 2.87 1.95 -25.80
N LEU A 213 3.94 2.63 -25.31
CA LEU A 213 4.96 3.29 -26.13
C LEU A 213 6.39 2.87 -25.73
N VAL A 214 6.54 1.81 -24.94
CA VAL A 214 7.83 1.35 -24.42
C VAL A 214 8.44 0.32 -25.34
N THR A 215 9.69 0.51 -25.71
CA THR A 215 10.46 -0.47 -26.50
C THR A 215 10.83 -1.70 -25.66
N PRO A 216 11.19 -2.85 -26.29
CA PRO A 216 11.67 -4.01 -25.56
C PRO A 216 12.86 -3.70 -24.63
N GLN A 217 13.80 -2.85 -25.07
CA GLN A 217 14.97 -2.46 -24.27
C GLN A 217 14.58 -1.61 -23.06
N GLU A 218 13.62 -0.70 -23.21
CA GLU A 218 13.10 0.10 -22.09
C GLU A 218 12.35 -0.79 -21.11
N MET A 219 11.65 -1.83 -21.57
CA MET A 219 11.00 -2.81 -20.72
C MET A 219 12.01 -3.59 -19.86
N GLU A 220 13.11 -4.07 -20.46
CA GLU A 220 14.19 -4.75 -19.73
C GLU A 220 14.81 -3.82 -18.68
N ASN A 221 15.04 -2.56 -19.02
CA ASN A 221 15.55 -1.54 -18.09
C ASN A 221 14.60 -1.28 -16.92
N LEU A 222 13.28 -1.24 -17.18
CA LEU A 222 12.27 -1.09 -16.12
C LEU A 222 12.22 -2.31 -15.19
N GLN A 223 12.29 -3.53 -15.76
CA GLN A 223 12.33 -4.76 -14.97
C GLN A 223 13.57 -4.82 -14.07
N GLU A 224 14.75 -4.48 -14.62
CA GLU A 224 15.97 -4.42 -13.83
C GLU A 224 15.92 -3.36 -12.74
N LYS A 225 15.39 -2.17 -13.04
CA LYS A 225 15.22 -1.09 -12.09
C LYS A 225 14.31 -1.49 -10.91
N VAL A 226 13.20 -2.15 -11.19
CA VAL A 226 12.29 -2.64 -10.15
C VAL A 226 12.91 -3.81 -9.37
N ARG A 227 13.73 -4.66 -10.01
CA ARG A 227 14.47 -5.71 -9.33
C ARG A 227 15.44 -5.12 -8.30
N GLN A 228 16.22 -4.12 -8.69
CA GLN A 228 17.15 -3.40 -7.80
C GLN A 228 16.42 -2.69 -6.67
N ALA A 229 15.27 -2.06 -6.96
CA ALA A 229 14.42 -1.46 -5.91
C ALA A 229 13.98 -2.49 -4.87
N GLY A 230 13.70 -3.73 -5.28
CA GLY A 230 13.36 -4.83 -4.38
C GLY A 230 14.53 -5.31 -3.52
N GLU A 231 15.77 -5.19 -4.00
CA GLU A 231 16.97 -5.54 -3.22
C GLU A 231 17.30 -4.53 -2.12
N ILE A 232 16.80 -3.29 -2.26
CA ILE A 232 17.00 -2.21 -1.30
C ILE A 232 15.96 -2.27 -0.16
N LEU A 233 14.76 -2.76 -0.45
CA LEU A 233 13.62 -2.81 0.48
C LEU A 233 13.55 -4.11 1.27
#